data_4d307e160471c6ba0b78521ba8dbd28d
#
_entry.id   4d307e160471c6ba0b78521ba8dbd28d
#
_cell.length_a   1.000
_cell.length_b   1.000
_cell.length_c   1.000
_cell.angle_alpha   90.00
_cell.angle_beta   90.00
_cell.angle_gamma   90.00
#
_symmetry.space_group_name_H-M   'P 1'
#
loop_
_entity.id
_entity.type
_entity.pdbx_description
1 polymer ?
#
loop_
_entity_poly.entity_id
_entity_poly.type
_entity_poly.pdbx_seq_one_letter_code
_entity_poly.pdbx_strand_id
1 'polypeptide(L)'
;MAENLVIGGGVFGTGIALELAKSGRGVRLLEKQKIASGASGGPGRRGVRANGRDVRELPLMRMAYDIWPELHKDLDADSFFERTGNLLLLEREQDLKSAPARVWLQQQQGIPTEFLSFEELREMEPELDQRVKAAIFCESCHKGP
;
A
#
# COMPACT_ATOMS: atom_id res chain seq x y z
N MET A 1 -1.37 -28.32 -21.59
CA MET A 1 -1.06 -27.02 -22.25
C MET A 1 -1.47 -25.90 -21.30
N ALA A 2 -0.71 -24.82 -21.26
CA ALA A 2 -1.13 -23.66 -20.45
C ALA A 2 -2.34 -23.00 -21.14
N GLU A 3 -3.42 -22.80 -20.38
CA GLU A 3 -4.64 -22.15 -20.88
C GLU A 3 -4.55 -20.61 -20.79
N ASN A 4 -3.65 -20.11 -19.95
CA ASN A 4 -3.47 -18.70 -19.67
C ASN A 4 -2.01 -18.31 -19.82
N LEU A 5 -1.77 -17.21 -20.52
CA LEU A 5 -0.44 -16.63 -20.69
C LEU A 5 -0.38 -15.26 -20.01
N VAL A 6 0.51 -15.10 -19.05
CA VAL A 6 0.78 -13.84 -18.36
C VAL A 6 2.10 -13.27 -18.89
N ILE A 7 2.09 -12.04 -19.35
CA ILE A 7 3.27 -11.35 -19.87
C ILE A 7 3.71 -10.28 -18.87
N GLY A 8 4.93 -10.42 -18.36
CA GLY A 8 5.54 -9.55 -17.36
C GLY A 8 5.55 -10.17 -15.97
N GLY A 9 6.74 -10.29 -15.39
CA GLY A 9 6.99 -10.89 -14.06
C GLY A 9 7.15 -9.86 -12.95
N GLY A 10 6.45 -8.73 -13.03
CA GLY A 10 6.32 -7.75 -11.94
C GLY A 10 5.22 -8.15 -10.94
N VAL A 11 4.93 -7.28 -9.95
CA VAL A 11 3.94 -7.55 -8.90
C VAL A 11 2.56 -7.94 -9.44
N PHE A 12 2.09 -7.29 -10.49
CA PHE A 12 0.80 -7.62 -11.10
C PHE A 12 0.83 -8.99 -11.80
N GLY A 13 1.86 -9.24 -12.62
CA GLY A 13 1.93 -10.51 -13.36
C GLY A 13 2.13 -11.71 -12.44
N THR A 14 2.97 -11.60 -11.43
CA THR A 14 3.17 -12.68 -10.44
C THR A 14 1.92 -12.90 -9.61
N GLY A 15 1.23 -11.85 -9.16
CA GLY A 15 -0.04 -11.95 -8.43
C GLY A 15 -1.14 -12.60 -9.27
N ILE A 16 -1.32 -12.19 -10.52
CA ILE A 16 -2.29 -12.79 -11.45
C ILE A 16 -1.96 -14.27 -11.68
N ALA A 17 -0.70 -14.60 -11.92
CA ALA A 17 -0.28 -15.97 -12.13
C ALA A 17 -0.54 -16.85 -10.89
N LEU A 18 -0.29 -16.32 -9.68
CA LEU A 18 -0.58 -17.01 -8.43
C LEU A 18 -2.09 -17.32 -8.31
N GLU A 19 -2.94 -16.33 -8.50
CA GLU A 19 -4.40 -16.52 -8.36
C GLU A 19 -4.98 -17.46 -9.43
N LEU A 20 -4.46 -17.42 -10.65
CA LEU A 20 -4.82 -18.39 -11.68
C LEU A 20 -4.41 -19.82 -11.30
N ALA A 21 -3.20 -19.98 -10.76
CA ALA A 21 -2.71 -21.29 -10.31
C ALA A 21 -3.51 -21.82 -9.11
N LYS A 22 -3.82 -20.96 -8.11
CA LYS A 22 -4.68 -21.30 -6.97
C LYS A 22 -6.08 -21.73 -7.41
N SER A 23 -6.59 -21.16 -8.50
CA SER A 23 -7.89 -21.57 -9.07
C SER A 23 -7.83 -22.85 -9.93
N GLY A 24 -6.70 -23.55 -9.95
CA GLY A 24 -6.50 -24.78 -10.70
C GLY A 24 -6.31 -24.58 -12.21
N ARG A 25 -6.11 -23.35 -12.68
CA ARG A 25 -5.91 -23.04 -14.11
C ARG A 25 -4.45 -23.21 -14.49
N GLY A 26 -4.21 -23.80 -15.67
CA GLY A 26 -2.88 -23.84 -16.25
C GLY A 26 -2.40 -22.44 -16.61
N VAL A 27 -1.26 -22.00 -16.08
CA VAL A 27 -0.71 -20.68 -16.32
C VAL A 27 0.76 -20.76 -16.75
N ARG A 28 1.14 -19.91 -17.70
CA ARG A 28 2.54 -19.67 -18.08
C ARG A 28 2.83 -18.18 -17.96
N LEU A 29 3.84 -17.85 -17.15
CA LEU A 29 4.33 -16.48 -17.01
C LEU A 29 5.60 -16.30 -17.85
N LEU A 30 5.64 -15.25 -18.65
CA LEU A 30 6.80 -14.85 -19.46
C LEU A 30 7.36 -13.53 -18.92
N GLU A 31 8.65 -13.51 -18.60
CA GLU A 31 9.39 -12.32 -18.21
C GLU A 31 10.63 -12.19 -19.11
N LYS A 32 10.89 -10.99 -19.60
CA LYS A 32 12.02 -10.73 -20.52
C LYS A 32 13.38 -10.72 -19.81
N GLN A 33 13.37 -10.57 -18.50
CA GLN A 33 14.55 -10.51 -17.65
C GLN A 33 14.35 -11.40 -16.41
N LYS A 34 14.93 -11.05 -15.29
CA LYS A 34 14.70 -11.70 -14.01
C LYS A 34 13.35 -11.23 -13.41
N ILE A 35 12.60 -12.15 -12.80
CA ILE A 35 11.36 -11.82 -12.08
C ILE A 35 11.59 -10.65 -11.12
N ALA A 36 10.67 -9.68 -11.14
CA ALA A 36 10.68 -8.47 -10.34
C ALA A 36 11.85 -7.50 -10.56
N SER A 37 12.79 -7.78 -11.48
CA SER A 37 13.97 -6.92 -11.69
C SER A 37 13.64 -5.54 -12.25
N GLY A 38 12.59 -5.41 -13.05
CA GLY A 38 12.11 -4.15 -13.62
C GLY A 38 10.81 -3.64 -13.00
N ALA A 39 10.37 -4.22 -11.91
CA ALA A 39 9.13 -3.81 -11.25
C ALA A 39 9.24 -2.39 -10.67
N SER A 40 8.13 -1.65 -10.71
CA SER A 40 8.06 -0.27 -10.18
C SER A 40 8.41 -0.16 -8.70
N GLY A 41 8.34 -1.27 -7.96
CA GLY A 41 8.82 -1.40 -6.61
C GLY A 41 10.35 -1.23 -6.50
N GLY A 42 11.11 -1.80 -7.43
CA GLY A 42 12.58 -1.81 -7.39
C GLY A 42 13.15 -2.32 -6.08
N PRO A 43 14.45 -2.22 -5.88
CA PRO A 43 15.05 -2.48 -4.58
C PRO A 43 14.68 -1.38 -3.57
N GLY A 44 14.48 -1.74 -2.31
CA GLY A 44 14.17 -0.84 -1.20
C GLY A 44 12.75 -0.96 -0.67
N ARG A 45 12.48 -0.21 0.39
CA ARG A 45 11.22 -0.26 1.13
C ARG A 45 10.07 0.33 0.32
N ARG A 46 8.91 -0.33 0.37
CA ARG A 46 7.67 0.09 -0.30
C ARG A 46 6.52 0.05 0.69
N GLY A 47 5.48 0.87 0.43
CA GLY A 47 4.32 0.95 1.30
C GLY A 47 3.06 0.42 0.63
N VAL A 48 2.33 -0.44 1.31
CA VAL A 48 0.92 -0.70 1.05
C VAL A 48 0.16 0.38 1.80
N ARG A 49 -0.38 1.38 1.11
CA ARG A 49 -0.90 2.59 1.74
C ARG A 49 -2.15 3.13 1.05
N ALA A 50 -3.11 3.61 1.83
CA ALA A 50 -4.28 4.36 1.36
C ALA A 50 -3.96 5.87 1.20
N ASN A 51 -3.11 6.41 2.06
CA ASN A 51 -2.70 7.81 1.98
C ASN A 51 -2.08 8.14 0.63
N GLY A 52 -2.50 9.28 0.04
CA GLY A 52 -2.03 9.74 -1.27
C GLY A 52 -2.59 8.95 -2.46
N ARG A 53 -3.53 8.02 -2.26
CA ARG A 53 -4.24 7.32 -3.33
C ARG A 53 -5.44 8.12 -3.82
N ASP A 54 -5.87 7.86 -5.05
CA ASP A 54 -7.16 8.32 -5.55
C ASP A 54 -8.28 7.70 -4.71
N VAL A 55 -9.32 8.47 -4.42
CA VAL A 55 -10.45 8.00 -3.62
C VAL A 55 -11.16 6.78 -4.23
N ARG A 56 -11.11 6.63 -5.55
CA ARG A 56 -11.66 5.47 -6.29
C ARG A 56 -10.89 4.18 -6.04
N GLU A 57 -9.64 4.27 -5.58
CA GLU A 57 -8.80 3.12 -5.24
C GLU A 57 -9.00 2.63 -3.80
N LEU A 58 -9.66 3.42 -2.94
CA LEU A 58 -9.80 3.09 -1.52
C LEU A 58 -10.48 1.73 -1.26
N PRO A 59 -11.53 1.30 -2.01
CA PRO A 59 -12.08 -0.03 -1.83
C PRO A 59 -11.07 -1.14 -2.07
N LEU A 60 -10.20 -0.99 -3.08
CA LEU A 60 -9.11 -1.95 -3.34
C LEU A 60 -8.05 -1.92 -2.23
N MET A 61 -7.75 -0.76 -1.68
CA MET A 61 -6.84 -0.64 -0.55
C MET A 61 -7.39 -1.30 0.70
N ARG A 62 -8.70 -1.17 0.95
CA ARG A 62 -9.35 -1.88 2.07
C ARG A 62 -9.20 -3.40 1.93
N MET A 63 -9.44 -3.94 0.74
CA MET A 63 -9.22 -5.37 0.46
C MET A 63 -7.74 -5.76 0.65
N ALA A 64 -6.81 -4.92 0.18
CA ALA A 64 -5.39 -5.17 0.32
C ALA A 64 -4.97 -5.29 1.81
N TYR A 65 -5.54 -4.49 2.70
CA TYR A 65 -5.25 -4.55 4.13
C TYR A 65 -5.72 -5.83 4.81
N ASP A 66 -6.67 -6.53 4.23
CA ASP A 66 -7.08 -7.86 4.70
C ASP A 66 -6.16 -8.96 4.15
N ILE A 67 -5.66 -8.79 2.93
CA ILE A 67 -4.83 -9.79 2.24
C ILE A 67 -3.37 -9.77 2.73
N TRP A 68 -2.77 -8.58 2.81
CA TRP A 68 -1.33 -8.46 3.07
C TRP A 68 -0.82 -9.10 4.36
N PRO A 69 -1.52 -8.99 5.50
CA PRO A 69 -1.08 -9.64 6.74
C PRO A 69 -1.02 -11.16 6.64
N GLU A 70 -1.88 -11.75 5.80
CA GLU A 70 -2.01 -13.19 5.62
C GLU A 70 -1.24 -13.74 4.41
N LEU A 71 -0.65 -12.84 3.61
CA LEU A 71 0.00 -13.19 2.35
C LEU A 71 1.16 -14.19 2.52
N HIS A 72 1.85 -14.16 3.65
CA HIS A 72 2.91 -15.11 3.99
C HIS A 72 2.43 -16.56 4.00
N LYS A 73 1.16 -16.81 4.37
CA LYS A 73 0.56 -18.16 4.36
C LYS A 73 0.35 -18.66 2.94
N ASP A 74 -0.10 -17.78 2.04
CA ASP A 74 -0.31 -18.10 0.64
C ASP A 74 0.99 -18.35 -0.12
N LEU A 75 2.05 -17.66 0.27
CA LEU A 75 3.35 -17.75 -0.38
C LEU A 75 4.27 -18.81 0.21
N ASP A 76 3.93 -19.39 1.37
CA ASP A 76 4.82 -20.24 2.18
C ASP A 76 6.21 -19.57 2.37
N ALA A 77 6.20 -18.27 2.56
CA ALA A 77 7.39 -17.43 2.68
C ALA A 77 7.08 -16.14 3.45
N ASP A 78 8.08 -15.58 4.10
CA ASP A 78 7.94 -14.28 4.77
C ASP A 78 7.61 -13.19 3.73
N SER A 79 6.51 -12.48 3.95
CA SER A 79 6.12 -11.33 3.13
C SER A 79 6.83 -10.04 3.55
N PHE A 80 7.55 -10.04 4.69
CA PHE A 80 8.17 -8.89 5.33
C PHE A 80 7.19 -7.73 5.55
N PHE A 81 5.92 -8.08 5.76
CA PHE A 81 4.88 -7.09 5.98
C PHE A 81 4.76 -6.73 7.46
N GLU A 82 4.95 -5.45 7.79
CA GLU A 82 4.79 -4.91 9.14
C GLU A 82 3.74 -3.78 9.13
N ARG A 83 2.84 -3.75 10.09
CA ARG A 83 1.91 -2.64 10.27
C ARG A 83 2.57 -1.56 11.12
N THR A 84 3.10 -0.55 10.49
CA THR A 84 3.76 0.57 11.16
C THR A 84 3.02 1.90 10.99
N GLY A 85 1.92 1.90 10.21
CA GLY A 85 1.23 3.12 9.84
C GLY A 85 1.93 3.92 8.74
N ASN A 86 1.26 4.97 8.28
CA ASN A 86 1.76 5.89 7.26
C ASN A 86 1.26 7.30 7.49
N LEU A 87 2.16 8.25 7.47
CA LEU A 87 1.87 9.68 7.55
C LEU A 87 1.81 10.30 6.15
N LEU A 88 0.74 11.02 5.86
CA LEU A 88 0.68 11.98 4.75
C LEU A 88 0.89 13.37 5.32
N LEU A 89 2.07 13.92 5.12
CA LEU A 89 2.46 15.21 5.66
C LEU A 89 1.74 16.35 4.91
N LEU A 90 1.27 17.35 5.66
CA LEU A 90 0.53 18.51 5.16
C LEU A 90 1.35 19.77 5.40
N GLU A 91 1.81 20.40 4.31
CA GLU A 91 2.62 21.62 4.37
C GLU A 91 1.83 22.86 3.93
N ARG A 92 0.90 22.69 2.98
CA ARG A 92 0.17 23.80 2.37
C ARG A 92 -1.21 23.98 2.97
N GLU A 93 -1.70 25.22 3.02
CA GLU A 93 -3.05 25.54 3.50
C GLU A 93 -4.16 24.79 2.73
N GLN A 94 -3.95 24.57 1.43
CA GLN A 94 -4.90 23.82 0.62
C GLN A 94 -5.01 22.35 1.08
N ASP A 95 -3.89 21.75 1.46
CA ASP A 95 -3.84 20.36 1.93
C ASP A 95 -4.57 20.24 3.27
N LEU A 96 -4.35 21.20 4.19
CA LEU A 96 -5.07 21.30 5.46
C LEU A 96 -6.59 21.39 5.27
N LYS A 97 -7.05 22.24 4.35
CA LYS A 97 -8.49 22.41 4.06
C LYS A 97 -9.13 21.14 3.52
N SER A 98 -8.40 20.33 2.75
CA SER A 98 -8.92 19.09 2.16
C SER A 98 -8.77 17.86 3.06
N ALA A 99 -7.95 17.95 4.11
CA ALA A 99 -7.64 16.83 4.99
C ALA A 99 -8.87 16.21 5.68
N PRO A 100 -9.82 16.98 6.25
CA PRO A 100 -11.00 16.41 6.91
C PRO A 100 -11.83 15.56 5.96
N ALA A 101 -12.03 16.00 4.73
CA ALA A 101 -12.77 15.25 3.72
C ALA A 101 -12.06 13.94 3.35
N ARG A 102 -10.72 13.96 3.23
CA ARG A 102 -9.93 12.75 2.98
C ARG A 102 -10.00 11.76 4.13
N VAL A 103 -9.86 12.22 5.36
CA VAL A 103 -10.00 11.38 6.57
C VAL A 103 -11.37 10.73 6.58
N TRP A 104 -12.44 11.51 6.40
CA TRP A 104 -13.80 10.99 6.35
C TRP A 104 -13.98 9.93 5.27
N LEU A 105 -13.53 10.18 4.03
CA LEU A 105 -13.65 9.24 2.92
C LEU A 105 -12.92 7.92 3.21
N GLN A 106 -11.74 7.95 3.80
CA GLN A 106 -11.02 6.74 4.19
C GLN A 106 -11.74 5.97 5.29
N GLN A 107 -12.24 6.67 6.30
CA GLN A 107 -13.03 6.08 7.39
C GLN A 107 -14.33 5.43 6.87
N GLN A 108 -15.01 6.03 5.89
CA GLN A 108 -16.21 5.43 5.25
C GLN A 108 -15.89 4.11 4.52
N GLN A 109 -14.64 3.90 4.12
CA GLN A 109 -14.18 2.63 3.54
C GLN A 109 -13.64 1.65 4.59
N GLY A 110 -13.81 1.94 5.90
CA GLY A 110 -13.31 1.11 6.99
C GLY A 110 -11.78 1.13 7.11
N ILE A 111 -11.13 2.19 6.63
CA ILE A 111 -9.69 2.40 6.74
C ILE A 111 -9.43 3.29 7.95
N PRO A 112 -8.83 2.79 9.04
CA PRO A 112 -8.53 3.58 10.22
C PRO A 112 -7.60 4.74 9.85
N THR A 113 -8.12 5.95 10.00
CA THR A 113 -7.42 7.15 9.56
C THR A 113 -7.78 8.30 10.50
N GLU A 114 -6.81 9.08 10.89
CA GLU A 114 -7.00 10.24 11.76
C GLU A 114 -6.20 11.44 11.26
N PHE A 115 -6.63 12.61 11.67
CA PHE A 115 -5.90 13.85 11.47
C PHE A 115 -5.05 14.10 12.72
N LEU A 116 -3.76 14.34 12.51
CA LEU A 116 -2.83 14.73 13.57
C LEU A 116 -2.53 16.22 13.46
N SER A 117 -2.71 16.94 14.55
CA SER A 117 -2.25 18.32 14.71
C SER A 117 -0.72 18.39 14.67
N PHE A 118 -0.19 19.61 14.62
CA PHE A 118 1.24 19.82 14.66
C PHE A 118 1.86 19.26 15.95
N GLU A 119 1.21 19.45 17.09
CA GLU A 119 1.65 19.00 18.41
C GLU A 119 1.70 17.47 18.47
N GLU A 120 0.62 16.80 18.13
CA GLU A 120 0.52 15.32 18.10
C GLU A 120 1.55 14.71 17.15
N LEU A 121 1.73 15.34 15.97
CA LEU A 121 2.71 14.90 15.00
C LEU A 121 4.14 15.01 15.54
N ARG A 122 4.46 16.06 16.28
CA ARG A 122 5.78 16.27 16.90
C ARG A 122 6.08 15.30 18.03
N GLU A 123 5.09 14.86 18.77
CA GLU A 123 5.26 13.80 19.76
C GLU A 123 5.65 12.47 19.09
N MET A 124 5.08 12.18 17.91
CA MET A 124 5.35 10.97 17.15
C MET A 124 6.68 11.05 16.37
N GLU A 125 6.97 12.19 15.75
CA GLU A 125 8.11 12.40 14.83
C GLU A 125 8.80 13.74 15.14
N PRO A 126 9.63 13.82 16.17
CA PRO A 126 10.21 15.09 16.65
C PRO A 126 11.13 15.79 15.62
N GLU A 127 11.77 15.02 14.75
CA GLU A 127 12.77 15.50 13.78
C GLU A 127 12.15 16.05 12.48
N LEU A 128 10.81 16.09 12.35
CA LEU A 128 10.18 16.61 11.13
C LEU A 128 10.45 18.11 10.96
N ASP A 129 10.60 18.53 9.70
CA ASP A 129 10.76 19.93 9.32
C ASP A 129 9.59 20.79 9.80
N GLN A 130 9.87 22.02 10.27
CA GLN A 130 8.86 22.95 10.78
C GLN A 130 7.84 23.43 9.72
N ARG A 131 8.12 23.22 8.44
CA ARG A 131 7.16 23.49 7.36
C ARG A 131 5.97 22.55 7.36
N VAL A 132 6.10 21.38 7.97
CA VAL A 132 5.00 20.42 8.13
C VAL A 132 4.07 20.93 9.23
N LYS A 133 2.83 21.19 8.88
CA LYS A 133 1.82 21.81 9.77
C LYS A 133 0.91 20.79 10.45
N ALA A 134 0.70 19.64 9.82
CA ALA A 134 -0.16 18.57 10.30
C ALA A 134 0.11 17.30 9.49
N ALA A 135 -0.57 16.21 9.81
CA ALA A 135 -0.53 14.99 9.00
C ALA A 135 -1.90 14.28 8.99
N ILE A 136 -2.08 13.42 8.01
CA ILE A 136 -3.09 12.37 8.05
C ILE A 136 -2.36 11.06 8.36
N PHE A 137 -2.69 10.45 9.48
CA PHE A 137 -2.17 9.15 9.88
C PHE A 137 -3.13 8.04 9.49
N CYS A 138 -2.61 6.99 8.86
CA CYS A 138 -3.33 5.78 8.55
C CYS A 138 -2.64 4.60 9.22
N GLU A 139 -3.23 4.07 10.26
CA GLU A 139 -2.66 2.98 11.06
C GLU A 139 -2.47 1.69 10.25
N SER A 140 -3.39 1.42 9.33
CA SER A 140 -3.34 0.19 8.51
C SER A 140 -2.34 0.25 7.37
N CYS A 141 -1.75 1.42 7.10
CA CYS A 141 -0.75 1.58 6.07
C CYS A 141 0.61 1.02 6.53
N HIS A 142 1.37 0.50 5.60
CA HIS A 142 2.55 -0.31 5.90
C HIS A 142 3.86 0.25 5.29
N LYS A 143 4.97 0.07 6.00
CA LYS A 143 6.34 0.05 5.48
C LYS A 143 6.75 -1.41 5.18
N GLY A 144 7.09 -1.73 3.95
CA GLY A 144 7.86 -2.94 3.65
C GLY A 144 9.36 -2.73 3.89
N PRO A 145 10.13 -3.80 3.96
CA PRO A 145 11.59 -3.73 4.08
C PRO A 145 12.25 -3.05 2.90
#